data_36c9e8f315d3a4aeae8d1496134a4f96
#
_entry.id   36c9e8f315d3a4aeae8d1496134a4f96
#
_cell.length_a   1.000
_cell.length_b   1.000
_cell.length_c   1.000
_cell.angle_alpha   90.00
_cell.angle_beta   90.00
_cell.angle_gamma   90.00
#
_symmetry.space_group_name_H-M   'P 1'
#
loop_
_entity.id
_entity.type
_entity.pdbx_description
1 polymer ?
#
loop_
_entity_poly.entity_id
_entity_poly.type
_entity_poly.pdbx_seq_one_letter_code
_entity_poly.pdbx_strand_id
1 'polypeptide(L)'
;QTADNSHCSVSPASAFAIATAAAGHGSPPGERNLLYKRQVTIRYLGLKRFYFESELFYVQGFNNSERMCDKEFIIRRAATNRVLNVLRHWVCKHSQDFELNNELKMNVLNLLEEVLRDPDLLPQERKATANILRALSQDDQDDTHLKIEDIIQMSDCPKPECFETLSAMELAEQITLLDHVVFRSIPYEEFLGQGWMKVDKNERTPYIMKTSQHFNDMSNLVASQIMNYADVSSRANSIEKWVAVADICRCMHNYNGVLEITSALNRSAIYRLKKTWGKVSKQTKALMDKLQKTVSSEGRFKNLRETLKNCNPPAVPYLGMYLTDLAFIEEGTPNFTEEGLVNFSKMRMISHIIREIRQFQQTSYRIEHQQKVTHYLLDKTLIIDEDTLYELSLKIEPRLPA
;
A
#
# COMPACT_ATOMS: atom_id res chain seq x y z
N GLN A 1 -29.36 -36.64 15.60
CA GLN A 1 -28.36 -35.65 15.98
C GLN A 1 -27.32 -35.62 14.88
N THR A 2 -27.56 -34.81 13.89
CA THR A 2 -26.67 -34.58 12.75
C THR A 2 -25.82 -33.36 13.08
N ALA A 3 -24.51 -33.58 13.27
CA ALA A 3 -23.53 -32.51 13.38
C ALA A 3 -23.20 -31.99 11.97
N ASP A 4 -23.67 -30.78 11.67
CA ASP A 4 -23.32 -30.05 10.49
C ASP A 4 -21.85 -29.56 10.60
N ASN A 5 -20.94 -30.27 9.94
CA ASN A 5 -19.58 -29.82 9.72
C ASN A 5 -19.51 -28.90 8.50
N SER A 6 -19.95 -27.64 8.68
CA SER A 6 -19.65 -26.58 7.71
C SER A 6 -18.18 -26.16 7.85
N HIS A 7 -17.30 -26.81 7.09
CA HIS A 7 -15.91 -26.36 6.91
C HIS A 7 -15.90 -24.99 6.20
N CYS A 8 -15.83 -23.93 7.01
CA CYS A 8 -15.59 -22.57 6.51
C CYS A 8 -14.18 -22.53 5.91
N SER A 9 -14.06 -22.57 4.60
CA SER A 9 -12.77 -22.45 3.90
C SER A 9 -12.27 -21.00 4.00
N VAL A 10 -11.47 -20.74 5.00
CA VAL A 10 -10.75 -19.44 5.12
C VAL A 10 -9.75 -19.35 3.97
N SER A 11 -9.80 -18.26 3.19
CA SER A 11 -8.79 -18.07 2.14
C SER A 11 -7.38 -17.96 2.76
N PRO A 12 -6.32 -18.44 2.10
CA PRO A 12 -4.95 -18.34 2.61
C PRO A 12 -4.53 -16.91 2.97
N ALA A 13 -4.98 -15.92 2.19
CA ALA A 13 -4.75 -14.51 2.46
C ALA A 13 -5.44 -14.04 3.75
N SER A 14 -6.63 -14.55 4.06
CA SER A 14 -7.34 -14.22 5.30
C SER A 14 -6.69 -14.88 6.53
N ALA A 15 -6.22 -16.11 6.40
CA ALA A 15 -5.51 -16.81 7.47
C ALA A 15 -4.17 -16.14 7.77
N PHE A 16 -3.50 -15.61 6.76
CA PHE A 16 -2.23 -14.90 6.90
C PHE A 16 -2.41 -13.50 7.52
N ALA A 17 -3.41 -12.74 7.07
CA ALA A 17 -3.76 -11.44 7.68
C ALA A 17 -4.14 -11.59 9.17
N ILE A 18 -4.83 -12.68 9.54
CA ILE A 18 -5.14 -13.04 10.93
C ILE A 18 -3.85 -13.28 11.73
N ALA A 19 -2.91 -14.02 11.16
CA ALA A 19 -1.65 -14.38 11.82
C ALA A 19 -0.76 -13.17 12.09
N THR A 20 -0.69 -12.23 11.15
CA THR A 20 0.14 -11.02 11.26
C THR A 20 -0.50 -9.95 12.13
N ALA A 21 -1.82 -9.78 12.10
CA ALA A 21 -2.52 -8.82 12.94
C ALA A 21 -2.49 -9.17 14.45
N ALA A 22 -2.53 -10.46 14.79
CA ALA A 22 -2.46 -10.92 16.18
C ALA A 22 -1.08 -10.71 16.84
N ALA A 23 -0.04 -10.41 16.06
CA ALA A 23 1.34 -10.22 16.56
C ALA A 23 1.59 -8.83 17.18
N GLY A 24 0.60 -7.91 17.21
CA GLY A 24 0.81 -6.49 17.47
C GLY A 24 0.76 -5.99 18.92
N HIS A 25 0.48 -6.80 19.95
CA HIS A 25 0.35 -6.32 21.33
C HIS A 25 1.41 -6.80 22.30
N GLY A 26 2.18 -5.87 22.83
CA GLY A 26 2.77 -5.93 24.19
C GLY A 26 4.16 -6.48 24.38
N SER A 27 5.07 -6.42 23.40
CA SER A 27 6.47 -6.90 23.60
C SER A 27 7.50 -6.15 22.76
N PRO A 28 8.78 -6.16 23.15
CA PRO A 28 9.82 -5.50 22.38
C PRO A 28 9.81 -5.97 20.92
N PRO A 29 10.07 -5.04 19.97
CA PRO A 29 9.56 -5.12 18.60
C PRO A 29 10.14 -6.21 17.69
N GLY A 30 11.24 -6.83 18.06
CA GLY A 30 11.92 -7.78 17.18
C GLY A 30 11.50 -9.24 17.35
N GLU A 31 11.48 -9.72 18.59
CA GLU A 31 11.42 -11.17 18.85
C GLU A 31 10.01 -11.76 18.91
N ARG A 32 9.00 -11.02 19.40
CA ARG A 32 7.66 -11.59 19.56
C ARG A 32 6.87 -11.62 18.26
N ASN A 33 7.07 -10.67 17.35
CA ASN A 33 6.49 -10.74 16.01
C ASN A 33 7.04 -11.92 15.21
N LEU A 34 8.34 -12.21 15.36
CA LEU A 34 8.96 -13.40 14.79
C LEU A 34 8.47 -14.69 15.44
N LEU A 35 8.35 -14.72 16.77
CA LEU A 35 7.88 -15.90 17.51
C LEU A 35 6.41 -16.21 17.25
N TYR A 36 5.56 -15.20 17.10
CA TYR A 36 4.14 -15.41 16.79
C TYR A 36 3.93 -15.77 15.31
N LYS A 37 4.63 -15.12 14.40
CA LYS A 37 4.72 -15.55 12.98
C LYS A 37 5.25 -17.01 12.91
N ARG A 38 6.30 -17.35 13.68
CA ARG A 38 6.78 -18.71 13.81
C ARG A 38 5.71 -19.66 14.33
N GLN A 39 5.02 -19.34 15.43
CA GLN A 39 4.03 -20.24 16.04
C GLN A 39 2.79 -20.44 15.16
N VAL A 40 2.32 -19.42 14.46
CA VAL A 40 1.16 -19.55 13.57
C VAL A 40 1.54 -20.21 12.26
N THR A 41 2.70 -19.89 11.71
CA THR A 41 3.22 -20.54 10.51
C THR A 41 3.59 -22.01 10.81
N ILE A 42 4.22 -22.28 11.95
CA ILE A 42 4.55 -23.65 12.41
C ILE A 42 3.27 -24.42 12.77
N ARG A 43 2.25 -23.79 13.37
CA ARG A 43 0.94 -24.45 13.59
C ARG A 43 0.19 -24.69 12.30
N TYR A 44 0.23 -23.77 11.35
CA TYR A 44 -0.41 -23.96 10.06
C TYR A 44 0.33 -24.98 9.18
N LEU A 45 1.65 -24.96 9.16
CA LEU A 45 2.50 -25.97 8.54
C LEU A 45 2.49 -27.27 9.36
N GLY A 46 2.47 -27.18 10.68
CA GLY A 46 2.43 -28.33 11.58
C GLY A 46 1.09 -29.06 11.58
N LEU A 47 -0.05 -28.36 11.48
CA LEU A 47 -1.36 -28.99 11.28
C LEU A 47 -1.45 -29.67 9.90
N LYS A 48 -0.82 -29.09 8.88
CA LYS A 48 -0.76 -29.71 7.54
C LYS A 48 0.35 -30.77 7.44
N ARG A 49 1.47 -30.57 8.14
CA ARG A 49 2.49 -31.60 8.30
C ARG A 49 1.94 -32.81 9.08
N PHE A 50 1.11 -32.57 10.11
CA PHE A 50 0.43 -33.66 10.84
C PHE A 50 -0.58 -34.40 9.94
N TYR A 51 -1.32 -33.70 9.10
CA TYR A 51 -2.17 -34.34 8.08
C TYR A 51 -1.36 -35.04 6.99
N PHE A 52 -0.27 -34.45 6.57
CA PHE A 52 0.62 -34.99 5.54
C PHE A 52 1.50 -36.11 6.08
N GLU A 53 2.05 -35.96 7.29
CA GLU A 53 2.84 -37.01 7.97
C GLU A 53 1.98 -38.17 8.44
N SER A 54 0.74 -37.95 8.88
CA SER A 54 -0.17 -39.05 9.19
C SER A 54 -0.57 -39.82 7.94
N GLU A 55 -0.71 -39.17 6.80
CA GLU A 55 -0.95 -39.84 5.53
C GLU A 55 0.31 -40.47 4.94
N LEU A 56 1.49 -39.87 5.08
CA LEU A 56 2.78 -40.46 4.71
C LEU A 56 3.17 -41.63 5.64
N PHE A 57 2.89 -41.56 6.94
CA PHE A 57 3.08 -42.68 7.86
C PHE A 57 2.15 -43.86 7.54
N TYR A 58 0.94 -43.60 7.09
CA TYR A 58 0.03 -44.65 6.56
C TYR A 58 0.57 -45.30 5.28
N VAL A 59 1.31 -44.55 4.45
CA VAL A 59 1.91 -45.05 3.21
C VAL A 59 3.18 -45.83 3.42
N GLN A 60 3.99 -45.52 4.45
CA GLN A 60 5.21 -46.30 4.79
C GLN A 60 4.93 -47.60 5.53
N GLY A 61 3.73 -47.75 6.10
CA GLY A 61 3.35 -48.94 6.87
C GLY A 61 2.72 -50.08 6.04
N PHE A 62 2.38 -49.82 4.79
CA PHE A 62 1.73 -50.83 3.94
C PHE A 62 2.57 -51.20 2.70
N ASN A 63 3.65 -51.90 2.93
CA ASN A 63 4.17 -52.80 1.92
C ASN A 63 3.39 -54.09 1.99
N ASN A 64 2.23 -54.20 1.34
CA ASN A 64 1.70 -55.42 0.77
C ASN A 64 0.40 -55.14 0.01
N SER A 65 0.48 -55.40 -1.26
CA SER A 65 -0.56 -55.73 -2.24
C SER A 65 -2.00 -55.88 -1.70
N GLU A 66 -2.72 -54.76 -1.56
CA GLU A 66 -4.15 -54.74 -1.76
C GLU A 66 -4.52 -53.36 -2.27
N ARG A 67 -5.33 -53.33 -3.30
CA ARG A 67 -5.78 -52.15 -4.08
C ARG A 67 -6.22 -51.06 -3.08
N MET A 68 -5.46 -49.96 -2.99
CA MET A 68 -5.91 -48.77 -2.32
C MET A 68 -7.32 -48.44 -2.78
N CYS A 69 -8.24 -48.30 -1.83
CA CYS A 69 -9.62 -47.97 -2.15
C CYS A 69 -9.64 -46.70 -3.00
N ASP A 70 -10.29 -46.68 -4.13
CA ASP A 70 -10.36 -45.55 -5.07
C ASP A 70 -10.69 -44.22 -4.38
N LYS A 71 -11.41 -44.27 -3.26
CA LYS A 71 -11.76 -43.11 -2.45
C LYS A 71 -10.55 -42.48 -1.73
N GLU A 72 -9.65 -43.28 -1.16
CA GLU A 72 -8.45 -42.78 -0.49
C GLU A 72 -7.48 -42.14 -1.48
N PHE A 73 -7.34 -42.74 -2.65
CA PHE A 73 -6.56 -42.19 -3.74
C PHE A 73 -7.10 -40.82 -4.19
N ILE A 74 -8.41 -40.70 -4.37
CA ILE A 74 -9.07 -39.43 -4.77
C ILE A 74 -8.87 -38.34 -3.66
N ILE A 75 -9.03 -38.72 -2.39
CA ILE A 75 -8.84 -37.79 -1.26
C ILE A 75 -7.39 -37.30 -1.21
N ARG A 76 -6.42 -38.21 -1.32
CA ARG A 76 -4.99 -37.89 -1.33
C ARG A 76 -4.65 -36.90 -2.48
N ARG A 77 -5.16 -37.17 -3.69
CA ARG A 77 -4.95 -36.28 -4.84
C ARG A 77 -5.58 -34.90 -4.64
N ALA A 78 -6.80 -34.86 -4.13
CA ALA A 78 -7.45 -33.59 -3.82
C ALA A 78 -6.69 -32.79 -2.77
N ALA A 79 -6.16 -33.46 -1.74
CA ALA A 79 -5.34 -32.82 -0.71
C ALA A 79 -4.02 -32.29 -1.27
N THR A 80 -3.29 -33.08 -2.05
CA THR A 80 -2.03 -32.68 -2.70
C THR A 80 -2.23 -31.43 -3.57
N ASN A 81 -3.24 -31.46 -4.45
CA ASN A 81 -3.54 -30.32 -5.31
C ASN A 81 -3.90 -29.05 -4.53
N ARG A 82 -4.64 -29.18 -3.42
CA ARG A 82 -4.96 -28.04 -2.54
C ARG A 82 -3.71 -27.48 -1.87
N VAL A 83 -2.83 -28.31 -1.36
CA VAL A 83 -1.57 -27.90 -0.74
C VAL A 83 -0.68 -27.17 -1.75
N LEU A 84 -0.50 -27.72 -2.94
CA LEU A 84 0.29 -27.10 -4.01
C LEU A 84 -0.30 -25.75 -4.44
N ASN A 85 -1.63 -25.64 -4.55
CA ASN A 85 -2.29 -24.37 -4.88
C ASN A 85 -2.10 -23.31 -3.77
N VAL A 86 -2.18 -23.70 -2.50
CA VAL A 86 -1.93 -22.82 -1.37
C VAL A 86 -0.47 -22.35 -1.36
N LEU A 87 0.49 -23.27 -1.51
CA LEU A 87 1.91 -22.94 -1.54
C LEU A 87 2.24 -22.03 -2.73
N ARG A 88 1.72 -22.35 -3.92
CA ARG A 88 1.90 -21.49 -5.09
C ARG A 88 1.38 -20.06 -4.83
N HIS A 89 0.17 -19.95 -4.28
CA HIS A 89 -0.41 -18.64 -3.98
C HIS A 89 0.43 -17.89 -2.94
N TRP A 90 0.89 -18.57 -1.91
CA TRP A 90 1.70 -17.99 -0.84
C TRP A 90 3.05 -17.51 -1.38
N VAL A 91 3.79 -18.34 -2.11
CA VAL A 91 5.07 -17.97 -2.71
C VAL A 91 4.94 -16.82 -3.71
N CYS A 92 3.91 -16.84 -4.58
CA CYS A 92 3.75 -15.80 -5.60
C CYS A 92 3.17 -14.48 -5.09
N LYS A 93 2.45 -14.48 -3.98
CA LYS A 93 1.74 -13.28 -3.48
C LYS A 93 2.31 -12.73 -2.18
N HIS A 94 3.14 -13.47 -1.51
CA HIS A 94 3.72 -13.15 -0.21
C HIS A 94 5.19 -13.59 -0.16
N SER A 95 5.97 -13.25 -1.20
CA SER A 95 7.40 -13.61 -1.31
C SER A 95 8.21 -13.11 -0.11
N GLN A 96 7.86 -11.93 0.40
CA GLN A 96 8.54 -11.32 1.55
C GLN A 96 8.56 -12.20 2.82
N ASP A 97 7.58 -13.09 3.00
CA ASP A 97 7.58 -14.01 4.14
C ASP A 97 8.80 -14.93 4.10
N PHE A 98 9.22 -15.31 2.91
CA PHE A 98 10.35 -16.19 2.66
C PHE A 98 11.68 -15.44 2.64
N GLU A 99 11.68 -14.17 2.27
CA GLU A 99 12.85 -13.28 2.34
C GLU A 99 13.20 -12.94 3.80
N LEU A 100 12.18 -12.63 4.61
CA LEU A 100 12.35 -12.26 6.02
C LEU A 100 12.61 -13.48 6.94
N ASN A 101 12.28 -14.69 6.51
CA ASN A 101 12.42 -15.91 7.32
C ASN A 101 13.04 -17.04 6.51
N ASN A 102 14.37 -17.10 6.54
CA ASN A 102 15.15 -18.12 5.83
C ASN A 102 14.84 -19.56 6.31
N GLU A 103 14.51 -19.75 7.59
CA GLU A 103 14.11 -21.06 8.11
C GLU A 103 12.78 -21.53 7.48
N LEU A 104 11.82 -20.61 7.32
CA LEU A 104 10.56 -20.90 6.62
C LEU A 104 10.83 -21.24 5.15
N LYS A 105 11.68 -20.46 4.47
CA LYS A 105 12.09 -20.71 3.08
C LYS A 105 12.66 -22.10 2.92
N MET A 106 13.63 -22.47 3.80
CA MET A 106 14.27 -23.79 3.77
C MET A 106 13.29 -24.94 4.06
N ASN A 107 12.38 -24.75 5.02
CA ASN A 107 11.37 -25.76 5.34
C ASN A 107 10.42 -26.02 4.15
N VAL A 108 10.01 -24.99 3.43
CA VAL A 108 9.15 -25.14 2.26
C VAL A 108 9.92 -25.72 1.08
N LEU A 109 11.19 -25.35 0.87
CA LEU A 109 12.05 -25.96 -0.15
C LEU A 109 12.20 -27.48 0.10
N ASN A 110 12.53 -27.88 1.32
CA ASN A 110 12.65 -29.28 1.70
C ASN A 110 11.35 -30.05 1.46
N LEU A 111 10.20 -29.48 1.86
CA LEU A 111 8.89 -30.08 1.61
C LEU A 111 8.61 -30.28 0.11
N LEU A 112 8.91 -29.29 -0.73
CA LEU A 112 8.70 -29.37 -2.17
C LEU A 112 9.63 -30.42 -2.83
N GLU A 113 10.87 -30.53 -2.34
CA GLU A 113 11.79 -31.58 -2.78
C GLU A 113 11.30 -32.97 -2.38
N GLU A 114 10.78 -33.17 -1.17
CA GLU A 114 10.17 -34.42 -0.73
C GLU A 114 8.97 -34.79 -1.61
N VAL A 115 8.09 -33.84 -1.92
CA VAL A 115 6.96 -34.05 -2.83
C VAL A 115 7.44 -34.48 -4.23
N LEU A 116 8.53 -33.91 -4.75
CA LEU A 116 9.10 -34.29 -6.05
C LEU A 116 9.69 -35.72 -6.07
N ARG A 117 10.08 -36.24 -4.93
CA ARG A 117 10.59 -37.62 -4.79
C ARG A 117 9.48 -38.67 -4.78
N ASP A 118 8.21 -38.28 -4.60
CA ASP A 118 7.08 -39.19 -4.63
C ASP A 118 6.95 -39.82 -6.05
N PRO A 119 7.09 -41.15 -6.19
CA PRO A 119 7.01 -41.82 -7.48
C PRO A 119 5.60 -41.75 -8.11
N ASP A 120 4.57 -41.62 -7.26
CA ASP A 120 3.17 -41.57 -7.67
C ASP A 120 2.68 -40.19 -8.07
N LEU A 121 3.58 -39.16 -8.03
CA LEU A 121 3.24 -37.79 -8.38
C LEU A 121 2.88 -37.63 -9.84
N LEU A 122 1.69 -37.10 -10.13
CA LEU A 122 1.24 -36.90 -11.52
C LEU A 122 2.13 -35.87 -12.23
N PRO A 123 2.26 -35.94 -13.57
CA PRO A 123 3.05 -34.99 -14.35
C PRO A 123 2.66 -33.52 -14.13
N GLN A 124 1.36 -33.25 -13.95
CA GLN A 124 0.85 -31.90 -13.67
C GLN A 124 1.23 -31.41 -12.26
N GLU A 125 1.15 -32.28 -11.24
CA GLU A 125 1.56 -31.99 -9.87
C GLU A 125 3.07 -31.78 -9.79
N ARG A 126 3.85 -32.61 -10.50
CA ARG A 126 5.31 -32.46 -10.62
C ARG A 126 5.71 -31.13 -11.24
N LYS A 127 5.03 -30.74 -12.33
CA LYS A 127 5.24 -29.45 -12.98
C LYS A 127 4.88 -28.28 -12.04
N ALA A 128 3.76 -28.36 -11.33
CA ALA A 128 3.33 -27.35 -10.38
C ALA A 128 4.34 -27.20 -9.23
N THR A 129 4.81 -28.31 -8.64
CA THR A 129 5.80 -28.33 -7.57
C THR A 129 7.14 -27.75 -8.02
N ALA A 130 7.63 -28.14 -9.21
CA ALA A 130 8.86 -27.62 -9.78
C ALA A 130 8.79 -26.11 -10.06
N ASN A 131 7.63 -25.60 -10.47
CA ASN A 131 7.44 -24.15 -10.68
C ASN A 131 7.47 -23.36 -9.35
N ILE A 132 6.88 -23.90 -8.28
CA ILE A 132 6.92 -23.29 -6.94
C ILE A 132 8.35 -23.30 -6.41
N LEU A 133 9.06 -24.43 -6.56
CA LEU A 133 10.47 -24.57 -6.17
C LEU A 133 11.34 -23.52 -6.89
N ARG A 134 11.15 -23.36 -8.20
CA ARG A 134 11.88 -22.39 -9.00
C ARG A 134 11.59 -20.97 -8.53
N ALA A 135 10.34 -20.61 -8.28
CA ALA A 135 9.95 -19.29 -7.78
C ALA A 135 10.58 -18.97 -6.42
N LEU A 136 10.68 -19.95 -5.50
CA LEU A 136 11.35 -19.79 -4.21
C LEU A 136 12.88 -19.74 -4.30
N SER A 137 13.47 -20.38 -5.31
CA SER A 137 14.93 -20.46 -5.50
C SER A 137 15.46 -19.27 -6.31
N GLN A 138 14.61 -18.57 -7.05
CA GLN A 138 14.97 -17.30 -7.68
C GLN A 138 14.98 -16.23 -6.60
N ASP A 139 16.13 -15.61 -6.36
CA ASP A 139 16.16 -14.31 -5.71
C ASP A 139 15.46 -13.37 -6.70
N ASP A 140 14.24 -12.95 -6.31
CA ASP A 140 13.43 -12.04 -7.11
C ASP A 140 14.15 -10.69 -7.23
N GLN A 141 15.00 -10.59 -8.24
CA GLN A 141 15.30 -9.33 -8.90
C GLN A 141 14.17 -9.03 -9.89
N ASP A 142 12.93 -9.02 -9.42
CA ASP A 142 11.84 -8.45 -10.20
C ASP A 142 11.74 -6.94 -9.92
N ASP A 143 12.86 -6.27 -10.18
CA ASP A 143 13.07 -4.83 -10.08
C ASP A 143 12.60 -4.12 -11.37
N THR A 144 11.58 -4.66 -12.04
CA THR A 144 11.00 -4.05 -13.25
C THR A 144 10.10 -2.84 -12.94
N HIS A 145 9.87 -2.53 -11.66
CA HIS A 145 9.08 -1.39 -11.24
C HIS A 145 9.97 -0.18 -10.92
N LEU A 146 9.66 0.94 -11.57
CA LEU A 146 10.27 2.24 -11.26
C LEU A 146 10.09 2.57 -9.77
N LYS A 147 11.21 2.82 -9.06
CA LYS A 147 11.24 3.25 -7.65
C LYS A 147 11.51 4.76 -7.59
N ILE A 148 11.06 5.40 -6.49
CA ILE A 148 11.31 6.84 -6.32
C ILE A 148 12.80 7.14 -6.17
N GLU A 149 13.57 6.22 -5.57
CA GLU A 149 15.02 6.32 -5.44
C GLU A 149 15.71 6.34 -6.81
N ASP A 150 15.22 5.53 -7.76
CA ASP A 150 15.74 5.51 -9.13
C ASP A 150 15.47 6.84 -9.84
N ILE A 151 14.28 7.40 -9.65
CA ILE A 151 13.90 8.71 -10.19
C ILE A 151 14.81 9.82 -9.63
N ILE A 152 15.10 9.78 -8.33
CA ILE A 152 15.99 10.76 -7.68
C ILE A 152 17.43 10.63 -8.18
N GLN A 153 17.93 9.41 -8.41
CA GLN A 153 19.29 9.16 -8.88
C GLN A 153 19.51 9.51 -10.35
N MET A 154 18.46 9.59 -11.16
CA MET A 154 18.53 10.04 -12.56
C MET A 154 18.80 11.55 -12.68
N SER A 155 19.67 12.11 -11.85
CA SER A 155 19.80 13.58 -11.66
C SER A 155 20.59 14.35 -12.73
N ASP A 156 21.03 13.72 -13.80
CA ASP A 156 21.75 14.40 -14.89
C ASP A 156 20.79 15.08 -15.87
N CYS A 157 19.98 16.02 -15.37
CA CYS A 157 19.15 16.84 -16.24
C CYS A 157 19.92 18.08 -16.73
N PRO A 158 20.22 18.21 -18.02
CA PRO A 158 21.10 19.27 -18.54
C PRO A 158 20.52 20.68 -18.47
N LYS A 159 19.22 20.84 -18.22
CA LYS A 159 18.57 22.13 -17.99
C LYS A 159 17.46 21.99 -16.95
N PRO A 160 17.51 22.73 -15.83
CA PRO A 160 16.41 22.79 -14.89
C PRO A 160 15.21 23.46 -15.57
N GLU A 161 14.06 22.79 -15.56
CA GLU A 161 12.79 23.39 -15.93
C GLU A 161 12.22 24.17 -14.74
N CYS A 162 11.40 25.16 -15.05
CA CYS A 162 10.71 25.94 -14.03
C CYS A 162 9.18 25.79 -14.19
N PHE A 163 8.45 26.21 -13.18
CA PHE A 163 7.00 26.11 -13.16
C PHE A 163 6.34 26.80 -14.36
N GLU A 164 6.92 27.89 -14.84
CA GLU A 164 6.40 28.68 -15.95
C GLU A 164 6.50 27.94 -17.28
N THR A 165 7.53 27.15 -17.50
CA THR A 165 7.77 26.41 -18.76
C THR A 165 7.03 25.09 -18.82
N LEU A 166 6.65 24.53 -17.68
CA LEU A 166 5.92 23.27 -17.59
C LEU A 166 4.42 23.51 -17.74
N SER A 167 3.75 22.69 -18.55
CA SER A 167 2.29 22.73 -18.68
C SER A 167 1.59 22.10 -17.48
N ALA A 168 0.32 22.46 -17.28
CA ALA A 168 -0.50 21.84 -16.24
C ALA A 168 -0.65 20.33 -16.44
N MET A 169 -0.68 19.86 -17.69
CA MET A 169 -0.75 18.44 -18.02
C MET A 169 0.53 17.71 -17.61
N GLU A 170 1.70 18.23 -18.01
CA GLU A 170 2.99 17.64 -17.64
C GLU A 170 3.16 17.54 -16.12
N LEU A 171 2.79 18.58 -15.38
CA LEU A 171 2.82 18.57 -13.92
C LEU A 171 1.89 17.49 -13.34
N ALA A 172 0.64 17.46 -13.81
CA ALA A 172 -0.35 16.51 -13.28
C ALA A 172 0.01 15.04 -13.59
N GLU A 173 0.52 14.76 -14.78
CA GLU A 173 0.97 13.41 -15.16
C GLU A 173 2.14 12.95 -14.26
N GLN A 174 3.15 13.80 -14.07
CA GLN A 174 4.32 13.42 -13.28
C GLN A 174 4.01 13.39 -11.78
N ILE A 175 3.17 14.27 -11.25
CA ILE A 175 2.65 14.15 -9.87
C ILE A 175 1.93 12.82 -9.70
N THR A 176 1.07 12.45 -10.64
CA THR A 176 0.34 11.18 -10.59
C THR A 176 1.27 9.98 -10.64
N LEU A 177 2.29 10.01 -11.49
CA LEU A 177 3.31 8.96 -11.54
C LEU A 177 4.04 8.82 -10.20
N LEU A 178 4.53 9.93 -9.63
CA LEU A 178 5.24 9.94 -8.35
C LEU A 178 4.36 9.45 -7.20
N ASP A 179 3.14 9.95 -7.09
CA ASP A 179 2.19 9.57 -6.06
C ASP A 179 1.87 8.07 -6.13
N HIS A 180 1.68 7.55 -7.34
CA HIS A 180 1.41 6.13 -7.54
C HIS A 180 2.63 5.26 -7.18
N VAL A 181 3.84 5.66 -7.60
CA VAL A 181 5.09 4.94 -7.29
C VAL A 181 5.31 4.84 -5.79
N VAL A 182 5.13 5.94 -5.06
CA VAL A 182 5.30 5.97 -3.60
C VAL A 182 4.21 5.12 -2.92
N PHE A 183 2.96 5.25 -3.34
CA PHE A 183 1.83 4.51 -2.77
C PHE A 183 1.95 3.00 -2.99
N ARG A 184 2.30 2.54 -4.19
CA ARG A 184 2.43 1.12 -4.49
C ARG A 184 3.62 0.45 -3.81
N SER A 185 4.63 1.24 -3.41
CA SER A 185 5.83 0.73 -2.73
C SER A 185 5.58 0.31 -1.29
N ILE A 186 4.44 0.69 -0.69
CA ILE A 186 4.12 0.34 0.70
C ILE A 186 3.79 -1.15 0.80
N PRO A 187 4.60 -1.94 1.53
CA PRO A 187 4.28 -3.34 1.76
C PRO A 187 3.09 -3.48 2.71
N TYR A 188 2.26 -4.52 2.52
CA TYR A 188 1.02 -4.67 3.30
C TYR A 188 1.28 -4.86 4.80
N GLU A 189 2.45 -5.34 5.19
CA GLU A 189 2.86 -5.53 6.58
C GLU A 189 2.87 -4.23 7.37
N GLU A 190 3.18 -3.12 6.72
CA GLU A 190 3.19 -1.82 7.37
C GLU A 190 1.79 -1.35 7.81
N PHE A 191 0.74 -1.89 7.20
CA PHE A 191 -0.65 -1.59 7.59
C PHE A 191 -1.13 -2.33 8.84
N LEU A 192 -0.30 -3.18 9.42
CA LEU A 192 -0.65 -4.01 10.58
C LEU A 192 -0.08 -3.44 11.88
N GLY A 193 -0.91 -3.43 12.93
CA GLY A 193 -0.48 -3.09 14.29
C GLY A 193 -0.18 -1.61 14.54
N GLN A 194 -0.66 -0.71 13.69
CA GLN A 194 -0.51 0.76 13.86
C GLN A 194 0.95 1.23 14.05
N GLY A 195 1.90 0.63 13.35
CA GLY A 195 3.31 1.00 13.47
C GLY A 195 3.59 2.48 13.19
N TRP A 196 2.83 3.12 12.29
CA TRP A 196 2.96 4.55 11.95
C TRP A 196 2.57 5.51 13.09
N MET A 197 1.92 5.02 14.16
CA MET A 197 1.56 5.82 15.35
C MET A 197 2.52 5.60 16.53
N LYS A 198 3.51 4.72 16.40
CA LYS A 198 4.46 4.40 17.46
C LYS A 198 5.66 5.34 17.44
N VAL A 199 6.40 5.38 18.56
CA VAL A 199 7.61 6.22 18.68
C VAL A 199 8.66 5.84 17.62
N ASP A 200 8.80 4.55 17.35
CA ASP A 200 9.72 3.97 16.37
C ASP A 200 9.08 3.77 14.96
N LYS A 201 8.15 4.66 14.60
CA LYS A 201 7.38 4.60 13.34
C LYS A 201 8.27 4.58 12.08
N ASN A 202 9.40 5.28 12.10
CA ASN A 202 10.32 5.33 10.97
C ASN A 202 11.01 3.99 10.69
N GLU A 203 11.19 3.16 11.73
CA GLU A 203 11.74 1.82 11.60
C GLU A 203 10.65 0.79 11.27
N ARG A 204 9.47 0.94 11.87
CA ARG A 204 8.35 0.00 11.67
C ARG A 204 7.64 0.17 10.35
N THR A 205 7.47 1.43 9.92
CA THR A 205 6.67 1.80 8.74
C THR A 205 7.40 2.81 7.86
N PRO A 206 8.60 2.47 7.35
CA PRO A 206 9.42 3.41 6.59
C PRO A 206 8.75 3.87 5.30
N TYR A 207 8.01 3.01 4.61
CA TYR A 207 7.32 3.36 3.37
C TYR A 207 6.06 4.20 3.60
N ILE A 208 5.30 3.96 4.66
CA ILE A 208 4.21 4.85 5.07
C ILE A 208 4.77 6.23 5.41
N MET A 209 5.90 6.30 6.14
CA MET A 209 6.54 7.57 6.47
C MET A 209 7.07 8.30 5.23
N LYS A 210 7.67 7.60 4.28
CA LYS A 210 8.08 8.18 2.98
C LYS A 210 6.89 8.72 2.20
N THR A 211 5.77 8.00 2.17
CA THR A 211 4.54 8.44 1.51
C THR A 211 3.99 9.70 2.15
N SER A 212 3.97 9.77 3.48
CA SER A 212 3.55 10.96 4.23
C SER A 212 4.48 12.15 3.99
N GLN A 213 5.79 11.93 3.95
CA GLN A 213 6.79 12.95 3.65
C GLN A 213 6.63 13.47 2.22
N HIS A 214 6.42 12.59 1.24
CA HIS A 214 6.18 12.98 -0.15
C HIS A 214 4.94 13.87 -0.29
N PHE A 215 3.83 13.51 0.38
CA PHE A 215 2.63 14.33 0.43
C PHE A 215 2.94 15.74 0.96
N ASN A 216 3.65 15.84 2.07
CA ASN A 216 4.01 17.11 2.68
C ASN A 216 4.96 17.92 1.78
N ASP A 217 5.96 17.30 1.19
CA ASP A 217 6.91 17.96 0.29
C ASP A 217 6.21 18.51 -0.95
N MET A 218 5.29 17.76 -1.54
CA MET A 218 4.52 18.20 -2.70
C MET A 218 3.61 19.39 -2.34
N SER A 219 2.90 19.30 -1.23
CA SER A 219 2.06 20.39 -0.73
C SER A 219 2.89 21.63 -0.39
N ASN A 220 4.09 21.47 0.20
CA ASN A 220 5.02 22.54 0.48
C ASN A 220 5.56 23.19 -0.81
N LEU A 221 5.88 22.40 -1.82
CA LEU A 221 6.32 22.90 -3.12
C LEU A 221 5.27 23.81 -3.76
N VAL A 222 4.01 23.36 -3.77
CA VAL A 222 2.89 24.15 -4.32
C VAL A 222 2.77 25.50 -3.61
N ALA A 223 2.77 25.49 -2.28
CA ALA A 223 2.71 26.70 -1.47
C ALA A 223 3.92 27.61 -1.71
N SER A 224 5.13 27.06 -1.76
CA SER A 224 6.37 27.80 -1.99
C SER A 224 6.38 28.45 -3.38
N GLN A 225 5.93 27.74 -4.40
CA GLN A 225 5.87 28.24 -5.77
C GLN A 225 4.94 29.45 -5.87
N ILE A 226 3.77 29.40 -5.23
CA ILE A 226 2.82 30.53 -5.20
C ILE A 226 3.44 31.75 -4.52
N MET A 227 4.15 31.53 -3.41
CA MET A 227 4.75 32.61 -2.61
C MET A 227 6.00 33.24 -3.24
N ASN A 228 6.59 32.61 -4.26
CA ASN A 228 7.76 33.16 -4.97
C ASN A 228 7.44 34.39 -5.84
N TYR A 229 6.19 34.65 -6.16
CA TYR A 229 5.79 35.80 -6.97
C TYR A 229 5.51 37.03 -6.10
N ALA A 230 6.27 38.10 -6.33
CA ALA A 230 6.04 39.40 -5.67
C ALA A 230 4.77 40.09 -6.20
N ASP A 231 4.43 39.87 -7.48
CA ASP A 231 3.27 40.48 -8.13
C ASP A 231 1.98 39.68 -7.87
N VAL A 232 0.89 40.44 -7.56
CA VAL A 232 -0.42 39.85 -7.26
C VAL A 232 -1.00 39.06 -8.43
N SER A 233 -0.83 39.55 -9.66
CA SER A 233 -1.39 38.91 -10.85
C SER A 233 -0.66 37.58 -11.13
N SER A 234 0.66 37.58 -11.01
CA SER A 234 1.48 36.38 -11.19
C SER A 234 1.16 35.31 -10.12
N ARG A 235 0.94 35.73 -8.87
CA ARG A 235 0.47 34.80 -7.84
C ARG A 235 -0.92 34.22 -8.15
N ALA A 236 -1.85 35.05 -8.60
CA ALA A 236 -3.19 34.59 -8.96
C ALA A 236 -3.15 33.62 -10.13
N ASN A 237 -2.34 33.90 -11.16
CA ASN A 237 -2.13 32.97 -12.29
C ASN A 237 -1.50 31.63 -11.84
N SER A 238 -0.57 31.67 -10.89
CA SER A 238 0.01 30.47 -10.31
C SER A 238 -1.05 29.63 -9.59
N ILE A 239 -1.92 30.25 -8.81
CA ILE A 239 -3.05 29.55 -8.16
C ILE A 239 -3.97 28.92 -9.21
N GLU A 240 -4.32 29.64 -10.26
CA GLU A 240 -5.17 29.13 -11.34
C GLU A 240 -4.55 27.92 -12.04
N LYS A 241 -3.25 27.98 -12.31
CA LYS A 241 -2.50 26.85 -12.88
C LYS A 241 -2.50 25.63 -11.95
N TRP A 242 -2.25 25.81 -10.65
CA TRP A 242 -2.29 24.70 -9.68
C TRP A 242 -3.69 24.11 -9.54
N VAL A 243 -4.75 24.90 -9.60
CA VAL A 243 -6.12 24.39 -9.61
C VAL A 243 -6.39 23.57 -10.88
N ALA A 244 -5.87 24.01 -12.03
CA ALA A 244 -5.95 23.24 -13.28
C ALA A 244 -5.19 21.91 -13.16
N VAL A 245 -3.99 21.90 -12.57
CA VAL A 245 -3.23 20.67 -12.28
C VAL A 245 -4.06 19.72 -11.39
N ALA A 246 -4.66 20.24 -10.34
CA ALA A 246 -5.51 19.44 -9.45
C ALA A 246 -6.73 18.84 -10.17
N ASP A 247 -7.35 19.57 -11.08
CA ASP A 247 -8.48 19.06 -11.87
C ASP A 247 -8.05 17.96 -12.84
N ILE A 248 -6.88 18.08 -13.44
CA ILE A 248 -6.30 17.01 -14.27
C ILE A 248 -5.98 15.78 -13.42
N CYS A 249 -5.40 15.95 -12.23
CA CYS A 249 -5.21 14.85 -11.28
C CYS A 249 -6.53 14.15 -10.96
N ARG A 250 -7.61 14.90 -10.73
CA ARG A 250 -8.95 14.34 -10.53
C ARG A 250 -9.41 13.51 -11.74
N CYS A 251 -9.22 14.02 -12.95
CA CYS A 251 -9.56 13.29 -14.18
C CYS A 251 -8.77 12.00 -14.34
N MET A 252 -7.53 11.99 -13.85
CA MET A 252 -6.66 10.80 -13.80
C MET A 252 -6.92 9.90 -12.57
N HIS A 253 -7.91 10.23 -11.76
CA HIS A 253 -8.24 9.56 -10.50
C HIS A 253 -7.10 9.59 -9.45
N ASN A 254 -6.23 10.57 -9.52
CA ASN A 254 -5.23 10.84 -8.49
C ASN A 254 -5.80 11.78 -7.43
N TYR A 255 -6.58 11.25 -6.51
CA TYR A 255 -7.20 12.04 -5.43
C TYR A 255 -6.20 12.45 -4.36
N ASN A 256 -5.08 11.74 -4.22
CA ASN A 256 -3.97 12.16 -3.39
C ASN A 256 -3.38 13.49 -3.89
N GLY A 257 -3.10 13.61 -5.18
CA GLY A 257 -2.61 14.84 -5.80
C GLY A 257 -3.61 16.00 -5.68
N VAL A 258 -4.90 15.73 -5.82
CA VAL A 258 -5.94 16.75 -5.56
C VAL A 258 -5.83 17.28 -4.14
N LEU A 259 -5.66 16.38 -3.15
CA LEU A 259 -5.57 16.78 -1.74
C LEU A 259 -4.25 17.50 -1.43
N GLU A 260 -3.13 17.11 -2.01
CA GLU A 260 -1.84 17.80 -1.87
C GLU A 260 -1.96 19.27 -2.29
N ILE A 261 -2.55 19.52 -3.45
CA ILE A 261 -2.69 20.88 -4.01
C ILE A 261 -3.73 21.68 -3.21
N THR A 262 -4.91 21.12 -2.97
CA THR A 262 -5.95 21.83 -2.20
C THR A 262 -5.54 22.11 -0.77
N SER A 263 -4.77 21.24 -0.14
CA SER A 263 -4.21 21.47 1.19
C SER A 263 -3.23 22.63 1.19
N ALA A 264 -2.39 22.74 0.17
CA ALA A 264 -1.47 23.88 0.01
C ALA A 264 -2.23 25.20 -0.10
N LEU A 265 -3.28 25.23 -0.92
CA LEU A 265 -4.11 26.43 -1.12
C LEU A 265 -4.88 26.86 0.13
N ASN A 266 -5.17 25.93 1.01
CA ASN A 266 -5.85 26.17 2.29
C ASN A 266 -4.91 26.54 3.46
N ARG A 267 -3.59 26.54 3.25
CA ARG A 267 -2.64 26.98 4.29
C ARG A 267 -2.91 28.43 4.65
N SER A 268 -2.72 28.77 5.92
CA SER A 268 -2.97 30.12 6.42
C SER A 268 -2.21 31.19 5.65
N ALA A 269 -0.96 30.90 5.27
CA ALA A 269 -0.11 31.79 4.48
C ALA A 269 -0.70 32.14 3.12
N ILE A 270 -1.38 31.22 2.45
CA ILE A 270 -1.99 31.39 1.12
C ILE A 270 -3.43 31.88 1.24
N TYR A 271 -4.23 31.26 2.10
CA TYR A 271 -5.66 31.57 2.25
C TYR A 271 -5.91 33.02 2.69
N ARG A 272 -5.01 33.61 3.49
CA ARG A 272 -5.10 35.00 3.94
C ARG A 272 -4.88 36.07 2.85
N LEU A 273 -4.32 35.71 1.69
CA LEU A 273 -3.96 36.63 0.61
C LEU A 273 -5.19 37.11 -0.16
N LYS A 274 -6.01 37.99 0.44
CA LYS A 274 -7.32 38.40 -0.11
C LYS A 274 -7.20 39.16 -1.41
N LYS A 275 -6.14 39.98 -1.59
CA LYS A 275 -5.90 40.69 -2.86
C LYS A 275 -5.56 39.72 -3.97
N THR A 276 -4.73 38.70 -3.70
CA THR A 276 -4.38 37.63 -4.63
C THR A 276 -5.63 36.85 -5.04
N TRP A 277 -6.42 36.38 -4.06
CA TRP A 277 -7.67 35.68 -4.32
C TRP A 277 -8.70 36.54 -5.04
N GLY A 278 -8.68 37.85 -4.83
CA GLY A 278 -9.54 38.77 -5.57
C GLY A 278 -9.29 38.81 -7.09
N LYS A 279 -8.04 38.46 -7.50
CA LYS A 279 -7.66 38.36 -8.93
C LYS A 279 -7.92 37.01 -9.54
N VAL A 280 -8.10 35.94 -8.73
CA VAL A 280 -8.44 34.60 -9.20
C VAL A 280 -9.86 34.62 -9.80
N SER A 281 -10.05 34.02 -10.97
CA SER A 281 -11.32 33.98 -11.68
C SER A 281 -12.41 33.24 -10.88
N LYS A 282 -13.66 33.64 -11.14
CA LYS A 282 -14.81 32.95 -10.48
C LYS A 282 -14.91 31.48 -10.87
N GLN A 283 -14.55 31.15 -12.11
CA GLN A 283 -14.53 29.79 -12.62
C GLN A 283 -13.51 28.92 -11.84
N THR A 284 -12.31 29.44 -11.65
CA THR A 284 -11.27 28.74 -10.88
C THR A 284 -11.69 28.54 -9.44
N LYS A 285 -12.30 29.54 -8.78
CA LYS A 285 -12.81 29.41 -7.41
C LYS A 285 -13.89 28.33 -7.32
N ALA A 286 -14.85 28.33 -8.25
CA ALA A 286 -15.90 27.31 -8.29
C ALA A 286 -15.33 25.90 -8.53
N LEU A 287 -14.32 25.78 -9.38
CA LEU A 287 -13.62 24.51 -9.61
C LEU A 287 -12.89 24.05 -8.35
N MET A 288 -12.19 24.95 -7.67
CA MET A 288 -11.50 24.65 -6.41
C MET A 288 -12.48 24.17 -5.34
N ASP A 289 -13.64 24.83 -5.19
CA ASP A 289 -14.69 24.42 -4.24
C ASP A 289 -15.20 23.00 -4.55
N LYS A 290 -15.38 22.67 -5.83
CA LYS A 290 -15.76 21.32 -6.26
C LYS A 290 -14.70 20.28 -5.93
N LEU A 291 -13.43 20.59 -6.18
CA LEU A 291 -12.31 19.70 -5.87
C LEU A 291 -12.18 19.45 -4.36
N GLN A 292 -12.25 20.52 -3.56
CA GLN A 292 -12.22 20.44 -2.10
C GLN A 292 -13.38 19.61 -1.55
N LYS A 293 -14.58 19.75 -2.11
CA LYS A 293 -15.75 18.96 -1.71
C LYS A 293 -15.53 17.46 -1.99
N THR A 294 -14.89 17.12 -3.10
CA THR A 294 -14.59 15.73 -3.45
C THR A 294 -13.65 15.07 -2.45
N VAL A 295 -12.62 15.78 -1.98
CA VAL A 295 -11.59 15.26 -1.06
C VAL A 295 -11.78 15.69 0.39
N SER A 296 -12.92 16.28 0.72
CA SER A 296 -13.24 16.75 2.08
C SER A 296 -13.19 15.60 3.10
N SER A 297 -12.63 15.89 4.27
CA SER A 297 -12.64 14.96 5.43
C SER A 297 -14.00 14.84 6.12
N GLU A 298 -14.99 15.67 5.74
CA GLU A 298 -16.32 15.64 6.30
C GLU A 298 -16.99 14.27 6.18
N GLY A 299 -17.65 13.82 7.25
CA GLY A 299 -18.25 12.50 7.29
C GLY A 299 -17.26 11.36 7.11
N ARG A 300 -16.02 11.51 7.59
CA ARG A 300 -14.93 10.53 7.41
C ARG A 300 -14.62 10.27 5.94
N PHE A 301 -14.45 11.34 5.17
CA PHE A 301 -14.19 11.29 3.73
C PHE A 301 -15.32 10.66 2.91
N LYS A 302 -16.58 10.91 3.29
CA LYS A 302 -17.76 10.32 2.64
C LYS A 302 -17.73 10.47 1.11
N ASN A 303 -17.47 11.69 0.61
CA ASN A 303 -17.47 11.95 -0.83
C ASN A 303 -16.32 11.24 -1.55
N LEU A 304 -15.13 11.23 -0.95
CA LEU A 304 -13.96 10.55 -1.51
C LEU A 304 -14.18 9.03 -1.56
N ARG A 305 -14.76 8.44 -0.53
CA ARG A 305 -15.10 7.01 -0.48
C ARG A 305 -16.09 6.63 -1.57
N GLU A 306 -17.13 7.43 -1.76
CA GLU A 306 -18.11 7.21 -2.83
C GLU A 306 -17.46 7.32 -4.22
N THR A 307 -16.60 8.32 -4.41
CA THR A 307 -15.87 8.53 -5.65
C THR A 307 -14.93 7.34 -5.96
N LEU A 308 -14.17 6.87 -4.97
CA LEU A 308 -13.27 5.71 -5.12
C LEU A 308 -14.03 4.41 -5.40
N LYS A 309 -15.20 4.23 -4.77
CA LYS A 309 -16.05 3.05 -5.00
C LYS A 309 -16.56 2.97 -6.45
N ASN A 310 -16.80 4.10 -7.07
CA ASN A 310 -17.29 4.21 -8.46
C ASN A 310 -16.16 4.37 -9.47
N CYS A 311 -14.92 4.39 -9.03
CA CYS A 311 -13.73 4.57 -9.87
C CYS A 311 -13.14 3.22 -10.27
N ASN A 312 -12.78 3.09 -11.55
CA ASN A 312 -11.98 1.96 -12.02
C ASN A 312 -10.50 2.32 -11.95
N PRO A 313 -9.64 1.46 -11.39
CA PRO A 313 -8.18 1.65 -11.43
C PRO A 313 -7.67 1.82 -12.87
N PRO A 314 -6.57 2.58 -13.09
CA PRO A 314 -5.66 3.11 -12.07
C PRO A 314 -6.23 4.31 -11.31
N ALA A 315 -5.90 4.38 -10.01
CA ALA A 315 -6.24 5.49 -9.14
C ALA A 315 -5.22 5.58 -7.99
N VAL A 316 -5.04 6.78 -7.44
CA VAL A 316 -4.27 6.99 -6.21
C VAL A 316 -5.20 7.56 -5.15
N PRO A 317 -5.59 6.76 -4.15
CA PRO A 317 -6.41 7.22 -3.04
C PRO A 317 -5.57 8.02 -2.04
N TYR A 318 -6.22 8.73 -1.12
CA TYR A 318 -5.55 9.34 0.01
C TYR A 318 -5.27 8.29 1.09
N LEU A 319 -3.98 8.04 1.34
CA LEU A 319 -3.54 7.03 2.31
C LEU A 319 -4.08 7.27 3.72
N GLY A 320 -4.11 8.52 4.17
CA GLY A 320 -4.56 8.90 5.52
C GLY A 320 -5.98 8.44 5.86
N MET A 321 -6.86 8.33 4.87
CA MET A 321 -8.20 7.79 5.05
C MET A 321 -8.17 6.33 5.53
N TYR A 322 -7.34 5.50 4.91
CA TYR A 322 -7.19 4.08 5.27
C TYR A 322 -6.46 3.89 6.60
N LEU A 323 -5.40 4.69 6.85
CA LEU A 323 -4.68 4.64 8.11
C LEU A 323 -5.60 4.99 9.30
N THR A 324 -6.47 5.97 9.12
CA THR A 324 -7.48 6.31 10.13
C THR A 324 -8.46 5.16 10.37
N ASP A 325 -8.95 4.51 9.31
CA ASP A 325 -9.85 3.36 9.45
C ASP A 325 -9.19 2.19 10.17
N LEU A 326 -7.94 1.87 9.81
CA LEU A 326 -7.18 0.83 10.47
C LEU A 326 -6.95 1.15 11.95
N ALA A 327 -6.61 2.41 12.28
CA ALA A 327 -6.45 2.85 13.67
C ALA A 327 -7.74 2.67 14.49
N PHE A 328 -8.88 3.06 13.95
CA PHE A 328 -10.17 2.86 14.62
C PHE A 328 -10.50 1.40 14.90
N ILE A 329 -10.18 0.50 13.96
CA ILE A 329 -10.42 -0.94 14.17
C ILE A 329 -9.47 -1.48 15.23
N GLU A 330 -8.18 -1.08 15.18
CA GLU A 330 -7.17 -1.55 16.14
C GLU A 330 -7.47 -1.11 17.57
N GLU A 331 -7.91 0.13 17.77
CA GLU A 331 -8.22 0.69 19.08
C GLU A 331 -9.60 0.26 19.58
N GLY A 332 -10.59 0.16 18.68
CA GLY A 332 -11.97 -0.10 19.05
C GLY A 332 -12.33 -1.55 19.29
N THR A 333 -11.45 -2.50 18.89
CA THR A 333 -11.79 -3.92 18.93
C THR A 333 -10.59 -4.77 19.37
N PRO A 334 -10.75 -5.63 20.40
CA PRO A 334 -9.64 -6.48 20.88
C PRO A 334 -9.27 -7.56 19.85
N ASN A 335 -7.99 -7.96 19.87
CA ASN A 335 -7.47 -9.03 18.99
C ASN A 335 -7.97 -10.42 19.38
N PHE A 336 -8.30 -10.61 20.66
CA PHE A 336 -8.74 -11.88 21.21
C PHE A 336 -10.08 -11.70 21.93
N THR A 337 -10.87 -12.77 21.94
CA THR A 337 -12.09 -12.87 22.77
C THR A 337 -11.70 -13.06 24.24
N GLU A 338 -12.69 -13.00 25.14
CA GLU A 338 -12.51 -13.26 26.57
C GLU A 338 -11.97 -14.69 26.83
N GLU A 339 -12.29 -15.64 25.94
CA GLU A 339 -11.81 -17.03 26.01
C GLU A 339 -10.41 -17.21 25.39
N GLY A 340 -9.74 -16.12 24.96
CA GLY A 340 -8.40 -16.18 24.34
C GLY A 340 -8.39 -16.63 22.89
N LEU A 341 -9.54 -16.71 22.22
CA LEU A 341 -9.64 -17.02 20.80
C LEU A 341 -9.40 -15.76 19.95
N VAL A 342 -8.86 -15.93 18.75
CA VAL A 342 -8.65 -14.84 17.80
C VAL A 342 -10.00 -14.22 17.39
N ASN A 343 -10.11 -12.90 17.53
CA ASN A 343 -11.27 -12.16 17.05
C ASN A 343 -11.28 -12.09 15.51
N PHE A 344 -11.85 -13.09 14.89
CA PHE A 344 -11.90 -13.24 13.44
C PHE A 344 -12.65 -12.09 12.74
N SER A 345 -13.68 -11.54 13.38
CA SER A 345 -14.43 -10.41 12.83
C SER A 345 -13.55 -9.18 12.67
N LYS A 346 -12.71 -8.87 13.66
CA LYS A 346 -11.69 -7.80 13.56
C LYS A 346 -10.73 -8.06 12.39
N MET A 347 -10.21 -9.27 12.30
CA MET A 347 -9.24 -9.64 11.26
C MET A 347 -9.83 -9.51 9.85
N ARG A 348 -11.11 -9.82 9.68
CA ARG A 348 -11.83 -9.61 8.42
C ARG A 348 -11.94 -8.14 8.04
N MET A 349 -12.23 -7.26 9.00
CA MET A 349 -12.32 -5.81 8.75
C MET A 349 -10.97 -5.27 8.27
N ILE A 350 -9.87 -5.62 8.96
CA ILE A 350 -8.50 -5.23 8.58
C ILE A 350 -8.16 -5.75 7.18
N SER A 351 -8.40 -7.04 6.94
CA SER A 351 -8.14 -7.68 5.64
C SER A 351 -8.93 -7.02 4.49
N HIS A 352 -10.14 -6.57 4.75
CA HIS A 352 -10.95 -5.88 3.75
C HIS A 352 -10.32 -4.54 3.33
N ILE A 353 -9.85 -3.74 4.29
CA ILE A 353 -9.18 -2.47 4.01
C ILE A 353 -7.88 -2.70 3.25
N ILE A 354 -7.04 -3.63 3.70
CA ILE A 354 -5.77 -3.94 3.03
C ILE A 354 -6.01 -4.43 1.60
N ARG A 355 -7.05 -5.22 1.35
CA ARG A 355 -7.42 -5.66 0.00
C ARG A 355 -7.79 -4.48 -0.90
N GLU A 356 -8.54 -3.51 -0.40
CA GLU A 356 -8.90 -2.30 -1.13
C GLU A 356 -7.66 -1.48 -1.49
N ILE A 357 -6.76 -1.25 -0.51
CA ILE A 357 -5.48 -0.57 -0.75
C ILE A 357 -4.70 -1.29 -1.86
N ARG A 358 -4.54 -2.61 -1.77
CA ARG A 358 -3.79 -3.40 -2.75
C ARG A 358 -4.40 -3.38 -4.14
N GLN A 359 -5.70 -3.28 -4.27
CA GLN A 359 -6.37 -3.13 -5.56
C GLN A 359 -5.87 -1.89 -6.31
N PHE A 360 -5.69 -0.76 -5.61
CA PHE A 360 -5.15 0.46 -6.19
C PHE A 360 -3.63 0.39 -6.42
N GLN A 361 -2.90 -0.36 -5.60
CA GLN A 361 -1.45 -0.56 -5.80
C GLN A 361 -1.11 -1.40 -7.03
N GLN A 362 -1.97 -2.35 -7.41
CA GLN A 362 -1.69 -3.35 -8.46
C GLN A 362 -1.87 -2.83 -9.88
N THR A 363 -2.71 -1.83 -10.09
CA THR A 363 -2.99 -1.30 -11.43
C THR A 363 -2.13 -0.07 -11.68
N SER A 364 -1.17 -0.19 -12.59
CA SER A 364 -0.23 0.88 -12.91
C SER A 364 -0.81 1.87 -13.92
N TYR A 365 -0.39 3.14 -13.79
CA TYR A 365 -0.62 4.15 -14.81
C TYR A 365 0.28 3.93 -16.03
N ARG A 366 -0.22 4.27 -17.21
CA ARG A 366 0.56 4.34 -18.46
C ARG A 366 1.04 5.76 -18.68
N ILE A 367 1.94 6.22 -17.82
CA ILE A 367 2.54 7.54 -17.88
C ILE A 367 4.03 7.35 -18.14
N GLU A 368 4.55 8.01 -19.18
CA GLU A 368 5.98 8.06 -19.45
C GLU A 368 6.67 9.00 -18.46
N HIS A 369 7.74 8.54 -17.84
CA HIS A 369 8.53 9.34 -16.92
C HIS A 369 9.27 10.45 -17.68
N GLN A 370 9.05 11.70 -17.28
CA GLN A 370 9.73 12.89 -17.79
C GLN A 370 10.67 13.45 -16.72
N GLN A 371 11.95 13.10 -16.83
CA GLN A 371 12.97 13.45 -15.85
C GLN A 371 13.06 14.94 -15.53
N LYS A 372 12.95 15.82 -16.53
CA LYS A 372 12.98 17.27 -16.35
C LYS A 372 11.84 17.79 -15.45
N VAL A 373 10.67 17.14 -15.49
CA VAL A 373 9.50 17.53 -14.67
C VAL A 373 9.64 16.97 -13.27
N THR A 374 10.02 15.70 -13.12
CA THR A 374 10.22 15.09 -11.80
C THR A 374 11.39 15.69 -11.04
N HIS A 375 12.44 16.14 -11.73
CA HIS A 375 13.53 16.90 -11.15
C HIS A 375 13.03 18.18 -10.48
N TYR A 376 12.15 18.94 -11.15
CA TYR A 376 11.49 20.11 -10.57
C TYR A 376 10.61 19.72 -9.36
N LEU A 377 9.76 18.71 -9.50
CA LEU A 377 8.81 18.31 -8.47
C LEU A 377 9.48 17.75 -7.19
N LEU A 378 10.66 17.17 -7.31
CA LEU A 378 11.42 16.57 -6.20
C LEU A 378 12.54 17.47 -5.66
N ASP A 379 12.70 18.67 -6.20
CA ASP A 379 13.74 19.60 -5.77
C ASP A 379 13.39 20.23 -4.40
N LYS A 380 13.97 19.68 -3.36
CA LYS A 380 13.76 20.13 -1.97
C LYS A 380 14.33 21.52 -1.70
N THR A 381 15.21 22.04 -2.55
CA THR A 381 15.76 23.39 -2.41
C THR A 381 14.73 24.49 -2.69
N LEU A 382 13.66 24.14 -3.43
CA LEU A 382 12.53 25.01 -3.74
C LEU A 382 11.51 25.12 -2.61
N ILE A 383 11.58 24.23 -1.63
CA ILE A 383 10.63 24.19 -0.52
C ILE A 383 11.02 25.21 0.55
N ILE A 384 10.06 26.07 0.88
CA ILE A 384 10.15 27.03 1.96
C ILE A 384 9.43 26.47 3.19
N ASP A 385 10.03 26.59 4.37
CA ASP A 385 9.41 26.14 5.62
C ASP A 385 8.15 26.96 5.97
N GLU A 386 7.30 26.40 6.83
CA GLU A 386 6.00 26.97 7.15
C GLU A 386 6.10 28.37 7.80
N ASP A 387 7.07 28.57 8.69
CA ASP A 387 7.25 29.84 9.38
C ASP A 387 7.69 30.93 8.40
N THR A 388 8.66 30.61 7.56
CA THR A 388 9.13 31.50 6.48
C THR A 388 8.04 31.80 5.48
N LEU A 389 7.21 30.82 5.09
CA LEU A 389 6.03 31.03 4.24
C LEU A 389 5.07 32.04 4.86
N TYR A 390 4.79 31.93 6.13
CA TYR A 390 3.88 32.83 6.82
C TYR A 390 4.46 34.25 6.93
N GLU A 391 5.75 34.39 7.21
CA GLU A 391 6.45 35.68 7.21
C GLU A 391 6.42 36.34 5.84
N LEU A 392 6.67 35.59 4.75
CA LEU A 392 6.55 36.09 3.38
C LEU A 392 5.12 36.54 3.07
N SER A 393 4.13 35.77 3.52
CA SER A 393 2.73 36.14 3.38
C SER A 393 2.40 37.49 4.01
N LEU A 394 2.94 37.75 5.20
CA LEU A 394 2.77 39.03 5.89
C LEU A 394 3.49 40.19 5.18
N LYS A 395 4.64 39.93 4.57
CA LYS A 395 5.35 40.93 3.74
C LYS A 395 4.60 41.27 2.46
N ILE A 396 4.04 40.25 1.80
CA ILE A 396 3.31 40.37 0.53
C ILE A 396 1.99 41.13 0.72
N GLU A 397 1.19 40.70 1.68
CA GLU A 397 -0.06 41.35 2.06
C GLU A 397 -0.06 41.62 3.57
N PRO A 398 0.44 42.77 4.03
CA PRO A 398 0.46 43.14 5.43
C PRO A 398 -0.93 43.12 6.06
N ARG A 399 -0.99 42.83 7.37
CA ARG A 399 -2.23 43.02 8.13
C ARG A 399 -2.54 44.50 8.14
N LEU A 400 -3.80 44.83 7.87
CA LEU A 400 -4.25 46.22 8.09
C LEU A 400 -4.11 46.54 9.60
N PRO A 401 -3.61 47.71 9.96
CA PRO A 401 -3.63 48.12 11.35
C PRO A 401 -5.08 48.08 11.84
N ALA A 402 -5.26 47.55 13.08
CA ALA A 402 -6.56 47.43 13.72
C ALA A 402 -7.12 48.85 14.03
#